data_d19199c47a613aa3290910d9a56c1d4c
#
_entry.id   d19199c47a613aa3290910d9a56c1d4c
#
_cell.length_a   1.000
_cell.length_b   1.000
_cell.length_c   1.000
_cell.angle_alpha   90.00
_cell.angle_beta   90.00
_cell.angle_gamma   90.00
#
_symmetry.space_group_name_H-M   'P 1'
#
loop_
_entity.id
_entity.type
_entity.pdbx_description
1 polymer ?
#
loop_
_entity_poly.entity_id
_entity_poly.type
_entity_poly.pdbx_seq_one_letter_code
_entity_poly.pdbx_strand_id
1 'polypeptide(L)'
;MIHVMNFKGEIVDFISQSDNAVFPAVHKRDINERMETFDFTILSERTTYMQERNRIIIQDNDKQYREFIIDRISADIDGYTEVETVASYLEDITKARPYAPGKLEKMTTKQALSDVLKDTGWEVSDATEYGGLRTTSWTSYNTRYDVLLQLCTTYDMMADFYIEVGSNRVDKRFVVLRKRNPLFKGKEITYGKDLTGLKRTVDFSEIKTALLCVGPEPEEGKKRVELVVKDDESQAKYGLPGRYNWGIYEPETEDQNMTEKRLRTLGTTELNKRKSEVITYEVTAIDIEKEYKHEIVNLGDMVRIKNRDFTPPLYVEAEVISEEYDLISKDVTYGFGTYKEFKESDLRSSFDRKLDAIRQKVNDNFSNVNTIVKESLQGELQYFERKILKGNTPPDNPVNDLLWLDTSNPKVSVLRRYWNGEWIKSSAENASDVGAVTQEQAMYSDLSNTFVNLTVQHSRLMHDASVALESEYLVDTDIKVE
;
A
#
# COMPACT_ATOMS: atom_id res chain seq x y z
N MET A 1 -19.51 -1.27 20.89
CA MET A 1 -19.17 -1.20 22.33
C MET A 1 -18.25 -0.01 22.55
N ILE A 2 -18.59 0.85 23.53
CA ILE A 2 -17.84 2.07 23.83
C ILE A 2 -17.36 1.97 25.28
N HIS A 3 -16.05 2.11 25.51
CA HIS A 3 -15.50 2.21 26.85
C HIS A 3 -15.18 3.67 27.16
N VAL A 4 -15.43 4.11 28.36
CA VAL A 4 -15.10 5.45 28.84
C VAL A 4 -13.97 5.35 29.84
N MET A 5 -12.88 6.06 29.59
CA MET A 5 -11.71 6.11 30.46
C MET A 5 -11.57 7.50 31.05
N ASN A 6 -11.38 7.57 32.34
CA ASN A 6 -11.21 8.82 33.07
C ASN A 6 -9.81 9.42 32.82
N PHE A 7 -9.61 10.65 33.28
CA PHE A 7 -8.32 11.34 33.18
C PHE A 7 -7.16 10.65 33.93
N LYS A 8 -7.45 9.72 34.85
CA LYS A 8 -6.44 8.92 35.56
C LYS A 8 -6.01 7.67 34.78
N GLY A 9 -6.62 7.43 33.63
CA GLY A 9 -6.33 6.26 32.79
C GLY A 9 -7.09 5.00 33.21
N GLU A 10 -8.16 5.11 34.00
CA GLU A 10 -9.00 4.02 34.44
C GLU A 10 -10.27 3.94 33.60
N ILE A 11 -10.63 2.76 33.11
CA ILE A 11 -11.93 2.52 32.45
C ILE A 11 -13.00 2.55 33.52
N VAL A 12 -13.91 3.54 33.44
CA VAL A 12 -14.91 3.84 34.45
C VAL A 12 -16.33 3.50 34.01
N ASP A 13 -16.57 3.37 32.71
CA ASP A 13 -17.86 2.99 32.17
C ASP A 13 -17.74 2.18 30.88
N PHE A 14 -18.79 1.41 30.62
CA PHE A 14 -18.91 0.57 29.44
C PHE A 14 -20.33 0.66 28.89
N ILE A 15 -20.46 1.11 27.65
CA ILE A 15 -21.74 1.25 26.98
C ILE A 15 -21.84 0.14 25.93
N SER A 16 -22.75 -0.78 26.14
CA SER A 16 -22.99 -1.86 25.22
C SER A 16 -24.04 -1.49 24.17
N GLN A 17 -24.06 -2.19 23.06
CA GLN A 17 -25.12 -2.01 22.06
C GLN A 17 -26.52 -2.40 22.59
N SER A 18 -26.58 -3.33 23.55
CA SER A 18 -27.83 -3.75 24.20
C SER A 18 -28.45 -2.67 25.05
N ASP A 19 -27.71 -1.64 25.43
CA ASP A 19 -28.23 -0.55 26.27
C ASP A 19 -29.17 0.38 25.50
N ASN A 20 -29.15 0.30 24.15
CA ASN A 20 -29.93 1.17 23.25
C ASN A 20 -29.77 2.68 23.56
N ALA A 21 -28.59 3.07 24.04
CA ALA A 21 -28.35 4.41 24.56
C ALA A 21 -27.61 5.31 23.57
N VAL A 22 -27.09 4.77 22.46
CA VAL A 22 -26.24 5.49 21.49
C VAL A 22 -26.87 5.49 20.10
N PHE A 23 -26.90 6.67 19.46
CA PHE A 23 -27.55 6.93 18.16
C PHE A 23 -26.98 8.19 17.51
N PRO A 24 -26.43 8.24 16.31
CA PRO A 24 -25.56 7.27 15.69
C PRO A 24 -24.20 7.23 16.40
N ALA A 25 -23.25 6.41 15.92
CA ALA A 25 -21.90 6.36 16.46
C ALA A 25 -20.90 6.14 15.33
N VAL A 26 -20.30 7.21 14.83
CA VAL A 26 -19.56 7.26 13.59
C VAL A 26 -18.08 7.51 13.81
N HIS A 27 -17.25 6.55 13.38
CA HIS A 27 -15.80 6.67 13.33
C HIS A 27 -15.37 7.11 11.93
N LYS A 28 -14.71 8.25 11.85
CA LYS A 28 -14.20 8.82 10.58
C LYS A 28 -12.69 8.88 10.58
N ARG A 29 -12.09 8.45 9.49
CA ARG A 29 -10.66 8.59 9.22
C ARG A 29 -10.45 9.22 7.85
N ASP A 30 -9.60 10.21 7.73
CA ASP A 30 -9.22 10.83 6.46
C ASP A 30 -7.72 11.11 6.41
N ILE A 31 -7.06 10.55 5.39
CA ILE A 31 -5.61 10.67 5.21
C ILE A 31 -5.23 12.09 4.75
N ASN A 32 -6.04 12.68 3.87
CA ASN A 32 -5.74 13.98 3.28
C ASN A 32 -5.97 15.11 4.28
N GLU A 33 -7.06 15.04 5.03
CA GLU A 33 -7.37 16.00 6.09
C GLU A 33 -6.57 15.73 7.37
N ARG A 34 -5.90 14.57 7.45
CA ARG A 34 -5.13 14.13 8.62
C ARG A 34 -5.97 14.14 9.89
N MET A 35 -7.20 13.69 9.74
CA MET A 35 -8.23 13.73 10.78
C MET A 35 -8.69 12.31 11.10
N GLU A 36 -8.89 12.06 12.38
CA GLU A 36 -9.59 10.87 12.86
C GLU A 36 -10.48 11.28 14.04
N THR A 37 -11.78 11.06 13.89
CA THR A 37 -12.80 11.41 14.90
C THR A 37 -13.72 10.23 15.17
N PHE A 38 -14.34 10.24 16.34
CA PHE A 38 -15.44 9.35 16.69
C PHE A 38 -16.53 10.16 17.35
N ASP A 39 -17.60 10.41 16.61
CA ASP A 39 -18.69 11.26 17.04
C ASP A 39 -19.94 10.42 17.26
N PHE A 40 -20.64 10.65 18.37
CA PHE A 40 -21.83 9.88 18.71
C PHE A 40 -22.84 10.70 19.51
N THR A 41 -24.10 10.30 19.40
CA THR A 41 -25.18 10.83 20.21
C THR A 41 -25.57 9.80 21.26
N ILE A 42 -25.75 10.20 22.50
CA ILE A 42 -26.09 9.34 23.63
C ILE A 42 -27.26 9.92 24.41
N LEU A 43 -28.05 9.04 25.05
CA LEU A 43 -29.08 9.48 26.01
C LEU A 43 -28.45 10.28 27.16
N SER A 44 -28.99 11.46 27.47
CA SER A 44 -28.40 12.38 28.45
C SER A 44 -28.31 11.75 29.87
N GLU A 45 -29.17 10.81 30.21
CA GLU A 45 -29.10 10.05 31.49
C GLU A 45 -27.87 9.14 31.60
N ARG A 46 -27.20 8.83 30.47
CA ARG A 46 -25.98 7.99 30.38
C ARG A 46 -24.70 8.78 30.29
N THR A 47 -24.72 10.11 30.44
CA THR A 47 -23.57 11.00 30.27
C THR A 47 -22.73 11.22 31.51
N THR A 48 -22.99 10.54 32.61
CA THR A 48 -22.31 10.73 33.92
C THR A 48 -20.78 10.79 33.79
N TYR A 49 -20.21 9.96 32.97
CA TYR A 49 -18.77 9.89 32.75
C TYR A 49 -18.31 10.57 31.45
N MET A 50 -19.22 11.20 30.67
CA MET A 50 -18.88 12.00 29.51
C MET A 50 -18.43 13.38 29.98
N GLN A 51 -17.17 13.48 30.33
CA GLN A 51 -16.57 14.72 30.83
C GLN A 51 -15.47 15.16 29.88
N GLU A 52 -15.27 16.47 29.79
CA GLU A 52 -14.19 17.05 29.00
C GLU A 52 -12.86 16.35 29.30
N ARG A 53 -12.14 15.97 28.26
CA ARG A 53 -10.83 15.30 28.28
C ARG A 53 -10.84 13.85 28.80
N ASN A 54 -11.97 13.28 29.19
CA ASN A 54 -12.07 11.85 29.33
C ASN A 54 -11.88 11.21 27.96
N ARG A 55 -11.49 9.95 27.95
CA ARG A 55 -11.17 9.25 26.70
C ARG A 55 -12.21 8.20 26.38
N ILE A 56 -12.48 8.06 25.11
CA ILE A 56 -13.38 7.07 24.55
C ILE A 56 -12.55 6.01 23.83
N ILE A 57 -12.86 4.76 24.08
CA ILE A 57 -12.19 3.63 23.41
C ILE A 57 -13.26 2.82 22.67
N ILE A 58 -13.01 2.60 21.41
CA ILE A 58 -13.86 1.77 20.54
C ILE A 58 -13.03 0.68 19.86
N GLN A 59 -13.72 -0.32 19.34
CA GLN A 59 -13.16 -1.25 18.38
C GLN A 59 -13.61 -0.81 16.98
N ASP A 60 -12.65 -0.54 16.10
CA ASP A 60 -12.91 -0.10 14.72
C ASP A 60 -13.36 -1.27 13.80
N ASN A 61 -13.55 -0.98 12.54
CA ASN A 61 -13.92 -1.96 11.53
C ASN A 61 -12.87 -3.08 11.37
N ASP A 62 -11.59 -2.75 11.52
CA ASP A 62 -10.46 -3.68 11.45
C ASP A 62 -10.28 -4.49 12.76
N LYS A 63 -11.20 -4.35 13.71
CA LYS A 63 -11.18 -4.96 15.05
C LYS A 63 -9.99 -4.51 15.91
N GLN A 64 -9.37 -3.38 15.58
CA GLN A 64 -8.35 -2.75 16.40
C GLN A 64 -9.00 -1.78 17.39
N TYR A 65 -8.39 -1.64 18.57
CA TYR A 65 -8.86 -0.65 19.54
C TYR A 65 -8.27 0.72 19.21
N ARG A 66 -9.17 1.74 19.21
CA ARG A 66 -8.85 3.14 18.98
C ARG A 66 -9.22 3.96 20.20
N GLU A 67 -8.45 5.00 20.45
CA GLU A 67 -8.64 5.89 21.61
C GLU A 67 -8.86 7.33 21.14
N PHE A 68 -9.88 7.96 21.70
CA PHE A 68 -10.28 9.33 21.37
C PHE A 68 -10.36 10.17 22.64
N ILE A 69 -10.20 11.48 22.52
CA ILE A 69 -10.38 12.45 23.60
C ILE A 69 -11.68 13.20 23.34
N ILE A 70 -12.51 13.34 24.34
CA ILE A 70 -13.74 14.14 24.26
C ILE A 70 -13.33 15.60 24.12
N ASP A 71 -13.69 16.22 23.00
CA ASP A 71 -13.40 17.61 22.67
C ASP A 71 -14.57 18.52 22.94
N ARG A 72 -15.79 18.08 22.59
CA ARG A 72 -17.02 18.86 22.80
C ARG A 72 -18.18 17.96 23.23
N ILE A 73 -19.03 18.52 24.08
CA ILE A 73 -20.28 17.89 24.54
C ILE A 73 -21.41 18.90 24.37
N SER A 74 -22.45 18.54 23.63
CA SER A 74 -23.62 19.39 23.40
C SER A 74 -24.89 18.65 23.84
N ALA A 75 -25.56 19.13 24.87
CA ALA A 75 -26.79 18.53 25.37
C ALA A 75 -28.02 19.23 24.79
N ASP A 76 -28.99 18.48 24.31
CA ASP A 76 -30.26 19.00 23.82
C ASP A 76 -31.37 18.83 24.88
N ILE A 77 -32.42 19.64 24.74
CA ILE A 77 -33.64 19.58 25.60
C ILE A 77 -34.42 18.28 25.36
N ASP A 78 -34.25 17.66 24.23
CA ASP A 78 -34.93 16.41 23.85
C ASP A 78 -34.35 15.15 24.53
N GLY A 79 -33.40 15.32 25.46
CA GLY A 79 -32.83 14.25 26.26
C GLY A 79 -31.69 13.51 25.58
N TYR A 80 -31.11 14.09 24.53
CA TYR A 80 -29.93 13.59 23.84
C TYR A 80 -28.73 14.48 24.09
N THR A 81 -27.56 13.86 24.04
CA THR A 81 -26.28 14.57 24.16
C THR A 81 -25.37 14.13 23.02
N GLU A 82 -24.88 15.08 22.24
CA GLU A 82 -23.87 14.86 21.21
C GLU A 82 -22.48 14.95 21.84
N VAL A 83 -21.63 13.99 21.51
CA VAL A 83 -20.24 13.92 21.98
C VAL A 83 -19.34 13.87 20.75
N GLU A 84 -18.58 14.93 20.57
CA GLU A 84 -17.57 15.05 19.52
C GLU A 84 -16.20 14.71 20.10
N THR A 85 -15.44 13.88 19.41
CA THR A 85 -14.14 13.43 19.88
C THR A 85 -13.07 13.50 18.79
N VAL A 86 -11.83 13.61 19.22
CA VAL A 86 -10.65 13.59 18.34
C VAL A 86 -9.71 12.47 18.76
N ALA A 87 -9.06 11.81 17.80
CA ALA A 87 -8.15 10.72 18.11
C ALA A 87 -7.03 11.18 19.06
N SER A 88 -6.78 10.39 20.10
CA SER A 88 -5.87 10.75 21.18
C SER A 88 -4.44 11.00 20.71
N TYR A 89 -3.96 10.29 19.69
CA TYR A 89 -2.62 10.47 19.15
C TYR A 89 -2.40 11.86 18.54
N LEU A 90 -3.45 12.47 17.96
CA LEU A 90 -3.36 13.83 17.39
C LEU A 90 -3.01 14.84 18.48
N GLU A 91 -3.61 14.71 19.66
CA GLU A 91 -3.28 15.56 20.79
C GLU A 91 -2.00 15.17 21.50
N ASP A 92 -1.85 13.90 21.86
CA ASP A 92 -0.75 13.40 22.67
C ASP A 92 0.62 13.65 22.00
N ILE A 93 0.71 13.39 20.69
CA ILE A 93 1.96 13.56 19.93
C ILE A 93 2.19 15.04 19.60
N THR A 94 1.14 15.79 19.27
CA THR A 94 1.27 17.23 18.93
C THR A 94 1.64 18.07 20.15
N LYS A 95 1.05 17.77 21.32
CA LYS A 95 1.28 18.50 22.57
C LYS A 95 2.54 18.09 23.32
N ALA A 96 3.24 17.06 22.86
CA ALA A 96 4.54 16.69 23.39
C ALA A 96 5.59 17.76 23.06
N ARG A 97 6.72 17.74 23.76
CA ARG A 97 7.79 18.75 23.59
C ARG A 97 8.21 18.85 22.12
N PRO A 98 8.09 20.05 21.49
CA PRO A 98 8.43 20.23 20.09
C PRO A 98 9.93 20.01 19.81
N TYR A 99 10.23 19.70 18.56
CA TYR A 99 11.59 19.62 18.05
C TYR A 99 12.14 21.01 17.72
N ALA A 100 13.36 21.28 18.12
CA ALA A 100 14.17 22.35 17.56
C ALA A 100 14.64 21.99 16.14
N PRO A 101 15.03 22.98 15.32
CA PRO A 101 15.67 22.72 14.03
C PRO A 101 16.76 21.65 14.13
N GLY A 102 16.78 20.70 13.21
CA GLY A 102 17.69 19.58 13.31
C GLY A 102 17.52 18.55 12.19
N LYS A 103 18.12 17.38 12.41
CA LYS A 103 18.09 16.26 11.47
C LYS A 103 18.15 14.91 12.17
N LEU A 104 17.54 13.92 11.57
CA LEU A 104 17.71 12.51 11.88
C LEU A 104 18.51 11.86 10.73
N GLU A 105 19.78 11.52 11.00
CA GLU A 105 20.70 11.03 9.97
C GLU A 105 20.78 9.52 9.92
N LYS A 106 20.62 8.96 8.73
CA LYS A 106 20.85 7.52 8.42
C LYS A 106 20.17 6.59 9.44
N MET A 107 18.92 6.91 9.76
CA MET A 107 18.12 6.08 10.67
C MET A 107 17.27 5.08 9.89
N THR A 108 17.00 3.94 10.51
CA THR A 108 15.95 3.03 10.06
C THR A 108 14.58 3.58 10.44
N THR A 109 13.51 3.09 9.83
CA THR A 109 12.14 3.49 10.12
C THR A 109 11.83 3.40 11.62
N LYS A 110 12.14 2.25 12.25
CA LYS A 110 11.90 2.05 13.70
C LYS A 110 12.72 3.01 14.57
N GLN A 111 13.99 3.25 14.25
CA GLN A 111 14.84 4.18 15.00
C GLN A 111 14.32 5.62 14.92
N ALA A 112 14.01 6.09 13.71
CA ALA A 112 13.48 7.43 13.52
C ALA A 112 12.12 7.62 14.20
N LEU A 113 11.23 6.64 14.09
CA LEU A 113 9.93 6.67 14.74
C LEU A 113 10.06 6.64 16.28
N SER A 114 10.97 5.80 16.81
CA SER A 114 11.22 5.75 18.25
C SER A 114 11.74 7.07 18.83
N ASP A 115 12.56 7.80 18.07
CA ASP A 115 13.03 9.13 18.49
C ASP A 115 11.87 10.14 18.53
N VAL A 116 11.01 10.11 17.49
CA VAL A 116 9.85 11.01 17.42
C VAL A 116 8.84 10.75 18.53
N LEU A 117 8.59 9.49 18.88
CA LEU A 117 7.61 9.10 19.90
C LEU A 117 8.10 9.20 21.34
N LYS A 118 9.36 9.56 21.54
CA LYS A 118 9.92 9.71 22.89
C LYS A 118 9.12 10.72 23.71
N ASP A 119 8.74 10.34 24.91
CA ASP A 119 7.98 11.17 25.88
C ASP A 119 6.57 11.58 25.38
N THR A 120 5.99 10.88 24.41
CA THR A 120 4.62 11.13 23.91
C THR A 120 3.59 10.20 24.56
N GLY A 121 4.02 9.12 25.19
CA GLY A 121 3.13 8.05 25.67
C GLY A 121 2.75 7.03 24.58
N TRP A 122 3.30 7.15 23.38
CA TRP A 122 3.13 6.23 22.26
C TRP A 122 4.42 5.48 21.97
N GLU A 123 4.32 4.22 21.59
CA GLU A 123 5.44 3.32 21.31
C GLU A 123 5.45 2.87 19.84
N VAL A 124 6.62 2.45 19.36
CA VAL A 124 6.76 1.89 18.02
C VAL A 124 6.23 0.46 18.01
N SER A 125 5.29 0.17 17.14
CA SER A 125 4.80 -1.19 16.92
C SER A 125 5.88 -2.07 16.26
N ASP A 126 5.93 -3.35 16.69
CA ASP A 126 6.79 -4.36 16.05
C ASP A 126 6.42 -4.62 14.58
N ALA A 127 5.17 -4.36 14.21
CA ALA A 127 4.67 -4.46 12.84
C ALA A 127 5.17 -3.33 11.92
N THR A 128 5.93 -2.34 12.44
CA THR A 128 6.51 -1.26 11.62
C THR A 128 7.48 -1.83 10.59
N GLU A 129 7.21 -1.53 9.31
CA GLU A 129 7.98 -2.04 8.18
C GLU A 129 9.32 -1.31 8.02
N TYR A 130 10.27 -2.00 7.39
CA TYR A 130 11.57 -1.43 7.09
C TYR A 130 11.55 -0.62 5.79
N GLY A 131 11.85 0.68 5.86
CA GLY A 131 11.91 1.63 4.74
C GLY A 131 13.31 1.99 4.26
N GLY A 132 14.34 1.29 4.76
CA GLY A 132 15.74 1.60 4.48
C GLY A 132 16.34 2.58 5.49
N LEU A 133 17.58 2.99 5.22
CA LEU A 133 18.28 4.05 5.95
C LEU A 133 18.00 5.38 5.26
N ARG A 134 17.39 6.32 5.96
CA ARG A 134 17.05 7.65 5.42
C ARG A 134 17.55 8.76 6.35
N THR A 135 17.66 9.94 5.77
CA THR A 135 17.94 11.18 6.49
C THR A 135 16.79 12.13 6.26
N THR A 136 16.24 12.70 7.32
CA THR A 136 15.26 13.79 7.26
C THR A 136 15.75 14.97 8.07
N SER A 137 15.43 16.20 7.66
CA SER A 137 15.85 17.42 8.31
C SER A 137 14.78 18.49 8.24
N TRP A 138 14.76 19.38 9.20
CA TRP A 138 13.86 20.52 9.28
C TRP A 138 14.60 21.74 9.80
N THR A 139 14.20 22.93 9.34
CA THR A 139 14.85 24.21 9.61
C THR A 139 14.13 25.06 10.65
N SER A 140 12.87 24.73 10.98
CA SER A 140 12.04 25.43 11.95
C SER A 140 11.68 24.54 13.13
N TYR A 141 11.13 25.12 14.20
CA TYR A 141 10.51 24.34 15.27
C TYR A 141 9.26 23.65 14.75
N ASN A 142 9.17 22.34 14.96
CA ASN A 142 8.06 21.50 14.52
C ASN A 142 7.47 20.73 15.69
N THR A 143 6.17 20.45 15.63
CA THR A 143 5.57 19.48 16.56
C THR A 143 6.11 18.08 16.26
N ARG A 144 6.01 17.18 17.22
CA ARG A 144 6.41 15.78 16.99
C ARG A 144 5.54 15.11 15.95
N TYR A 145 4.26 15.51 15.87
CA TYR A 145 3.35 15.01 14.85
C TYR A 145 3.76 15.46 13.44
N ASP A 146 4.18 16.72 13.26
CA ASP A 146 4.67 17.20 11.95
C ASP A 146 5.92 16.43 11.51
N VAL A 147 6.85 16.17 12.45
CA VAL A 147 8.04 15.36 12.15
C VAL A 147 7.65 13.91 11.83
N LEU A 148 6.66 13.33 12.50
CA LEU A 148 6.11 12.01 12.15
C LEU A 148 5.57 11.98 10.72
N LEU A 149 4.79 12.98 10.33
CA LEU A 149 4.29 13.11 8.96
C LEU A 149 5.42 13.28 7.94
N GLN A 150 6.47 14.01 8.31
CA GLN A 150 7.67 14.13 7.48
C GLN A 150 8.42 12.79 7.36
N LEU A 151 8.45 11.95 8.42
CA LEU A 151 8.95 10.59 8.32
C LEU A 151 8.11 9.74 7.35
N CYS A 152 6.78 9.84 7.42
CA CYS A 152 5.89 9.15 6.47
C CYS A 152 6.26 9.49 5.02
N THR A 153 6.48 10.77 4.73
CA THR A 153 6.92 11.22 3.40
C THR A 153 8.34 10.73 3.06
N THR A 154 9.28 10.83 4.00
CA THR A 154 10.70 10.45 3.78
C THR A 154 10.85 8.96 3.48
N TYR A 155 10.08 8.11 4.16
CA TYR A 155 10.14 6.65 4.00
C TYR A 155 9.11 6.12 2.99
N ASP A 156 8.24 7.00 2.44
CA ASP A 156 7.10 6.64 1.59
C ASP A 156 6.19 5.61 2.28
N MET A 157 5.74 5.97 3.47
CA MET A 157 4.93 5.12 4.35
C MET A 157 3.71 5.88 4.88
N MET A 158 2.76 5.12 5.40
CA MET A 158 1.61 5.63 6.13
C MET A 158 1.74 5.26 7.61
N ALA A 159 1.31 6.18 8.48
CA ALA A 159 1.16 5.92 9.89
C ALA A 159 -0.25 5.39 10.19
N ASP A 160 -0.34 4.41 11.06
CA ASP A 160 -1.57 3.95 11.68
C ASP A 160 -1.36 3.82 13.19
N PHE A 161 -2.45 4.01 13.96
CA PHE A 161 -2.41 4.16 15.41
C PHE A 161 -3.41 3.20 16.05
N TYR A 162 -2.99 2.44 17.02
CA TYR A 162 -3.89 1.54 17.76
C TYR A 162 -3.41 1.36 19.19
N ILE A 163 -4.28 0.83 20.04
CA ILE A 163 -3.99 0.62 21.44
C ILE A 163 -4.23 -0.85 21.87
N GLU A 164 -3.56 -1.25 22.92
CA GLU A 164 -3.85 -2.50 23.64
C GLU A 164 -4.59 -2.17 24.92
N VAL A 165 -5.76 -2.79 25.08
CA VAL A 165 -6.65 -2.57 26.22
C VAL A 165 -6.51 -3.72 27.20
N GLY A 166 -6.12 -3.40 28.43
CA GLY A 166 -6.09 -4.32 29.54
C GLY A 166 -7.45 -4.46 30.24
N SER A 167 -7.48 -5.01 31.45
CA SER A 167 -8.72 -5.28 32.17
C SER A 167 -9.48 -4.02 32.59
N ASN A 168 -8.76 -2.93 32.91
CA ASN A 168 -9.38 -1.68 33.39
C ASN A 168 -8.62 -0.41 32.94
N ARG A 169 -7.69 -0.54 32.00
CA ARG A 169 -6.88 0.58 31.49
C ARG A 169 -6.33 0.25 30.10
N VAL A 170 -5.79 1.27 29.45
CA VAL A 170 -4.95 1.10 28.24
C VAL A 170 -3.56 0.69 28.69
N ASP A 171 -3.11 -0.48 28.25
CA ASP A 171 -1.78 -0.99 28.60
C ASP A 171 -0.70 -0.35 27.74
N LYS A 172 -0.94 -0.23 26.43
CA LYS A 172 0.00 0.33 25.47
C LYS A 172 -0.69 1.07 24.34
N ARG A 173 0.02 2.05 23.78
CA ARG A 173 -0.37 2.83 22.60
C ARG A 173 0.70 2.68 21.53
N PHE A 174 0.31 2.28 20.33
CA PHE A 174 1.25 1.95 19.26
C PHE A 174 1.07 2.82 18.03
N VAL A 175 2.20 3.17 17.44
CA VAL A 175 2.29 3.73 16.08
C VAL A 175 2.98 2.70 15.19
N VAL A 176 2.37 2.40 14.06
CA VAL A 176 2.93 1.54 13.02
C VAL A 176 3.12 2.32 11.74
N LEU A 177 4.29 2.20 11.11
CA LEU A 177 4.52 2.70 9.76
C LEU A 177 4.46 1.54 8.77
N ARG A 178 3.57 1.65 7.79
CA ARG A 178 3.37 0.66 6.72
C ARG A 178 3.67 1.32 5.38
N LYS A 179 4.25 0.56 4.45
CA LYS A 179 4.40 1.04 3.08
C LYS A 179 3.03 1.23 2.45
N ARG A 180 2.88 2.35 1.74
CA ARG A 180 1.75 2.49 0.83
C ARG A 180 1.83 1.37 -0.18
N ASN A 181 0.73 0.68 -0.38
CA ASN A 181 0.67 -0.39 -1.37
C ASN A 181 -0.05 0.14 -2.61
N PRO A 182 0.66 0.79 -3.55
CA PRO A 182 0.07 1.36 -4.75
C PRO A 182 -0.34 0.29 -5.76
N LEU A 183 -0.06 -0.99 -5.44
CA LEU A 183 -0.39 -2.08 -6.34
C LEU A 183 -1.83 -2.55 -6.09
N PHE A 184 -2.59 -2.51 -7.16
CA PHE A 184 -3.90 -3.14 -7.23
C PHE A 184 -3.82 -4.61 -6.76
N LYS A 185 -4.52 -4.93 -5.66
CA LYS A 185 -4.55 -6.27 -5.06
C LYS A 185 -5.63 -7.19 -5.67
N GLY A 186 -6.16 -6.83 -6.84
CA GLY A 186 -7.22 -7.59 -7.51
C GLY A 186 -8.63 -7.16 -7.15
N LYS A 187 -8.81 -6.14 -6.29
CA LYS A 187 -10.14 -5.63 -5.92
C LYS A 187 -10.72 -4.76 -7.04
N GLU A 188 -11.78 -5.21 -7.67
CA GLU A 188 -12.56 -4.42 -8.62
C GLU A 188 -13.89 -4.03 -7.98
N ILE A 189 -14.22 -2.74 -8.04
CA ILE A 189 -15.48 -2.17 -7.62
C ILE A 189 -16.29 -1.88 -8.88
N THR A 190 -17.46 -2.47 -9.02
CA THR A 190 -18.31 -2.32 -10.21
C THR A 190 -19.51 -1.43 -9.89
N TYR A 191 -19.77 -0.44 -10.77
CA TYR A 191 -20.96 0.39 -10.65
C TYR A 191 -22.25 -0.44 -10.80
N GLY A 192 -23.26 -0.09 -10.01
CA GLY A 192 -24.54 -0.81 -9.97
C GLY A 192 -24.53 -2.05 -9.06
N LYS A 193 -23.33 -2.50 -8.62
CA LYS A 193 -23.17 -3.61 -7.69
C LYS A 193 -22.63 -3.14 -6.35
N ASP A 194 -21.50 -2.43 -6.39
CA ASP A 194 -20.75 -1.99 -5.20
C ASP A 194 -20.80 -0.47 -5.02
N LEU A 195 -21.24 0.27 -6.03
CA LEU A 195 -21.35 1.73 -6.04
C LEU A 195 -22.77 2.17 -6.31
N THR A 196 -23.26 3.10 -5.52
CA THR A 196 -24.56 3.76 -5.74
C THR A 196 -24.46 5.03 -6.54
N GLY A 197 -23.31 5.68 -6.54
CA GLY A 197 -23.08 6.90 -7.28
C GLY A 197 -21.65 7.06 -7.73
N LEU A 198 -21.46 7.50 -8.96
CA LEU A 198 -20.17 7.89 -9.52
C LEU A 198 -20.38 9.15 -10.33
N LYS A 199 -19.83 10.27 -9.87
CA LYS A 199 -19.83 11.54 -10.58
C LYS A 199 -18.41 11.89 -10.98
N ARG A 200 -18.20 12.11 -12.27
CA ARG A 200 -16.94 12.57 -12.85
C ARG A 200 -17.06 14.06 -13.17
N THR A 201 -16.25 14.86 -12.53
CA THR A 201 -16.13 16.29 -12.82
C THR A 201 -14.78 16.56 -13.48
N VAL A 202 -14.81 17.21 -14.63
CA VAL A 202 -13.58 17.61 -15.34
C VAL A 202 -13.49 19.14 -15.26
N ASP A 203 -12.47 19.61 -14.58
CA ASP A 203 -12.21 21.03 -14.42
C ASP A 203 -11.08 21.49 -15.34
N PHE A 204 -11.38 22.44 -16.21
CA PHE A 204 -10.46 23.04 -17.15
C PHE A 204 -10.01 24.46 -16.72
N SER A 205 -10.56 24.99 -15.63
CA SER A 205 -10.39 26.40 -15.21
C SER A 205 -8.94 26.75 -14.85
N GLU A 206 -8.20 25.79 -14.28
CA GLU A 206 -6.85 26.00 -13.76
C GLU A 206 -5.73 25.58 -14.71
N ILE A 207 -6.07 25.17 -15.95
CA ILE A 207 -5.05 24.72 -16.91
C ILE A 207 -4.13 25.89 -17.29
N LYS A 208 -2.82 25.64 -17.15
CA LYS A 208 -1.76 26.53 -17.59
C LYS A 208 -0.89 25.82 -18.62
N THR A 209 -0.61 26.50 -19.73
CA THR A 209 0.25 25.95 -20.79
C THR A 209 1.64 26.59 -20.80
N ALA A 210 1.83 27.63 -19.99
CA ALA A 210 3.10 28.27 -19.73
C ALA A 210 3.14 28.85 -18.31
N LEU A 211 4.31 28.82 -17.69
CA LEU A 211 4.58 29.45 -16.41
C LEU A 211 5.71 30.47 -16.53
N LEU A 212 5.48 31.65 -15.95
CA LEU A 212 6.56 32.56 -15.58
C LEU A 212 7.05 32.13 -14.19
N CYS A 213 8.24 31.57 -14.14
CA CYS A 213 8.86 31.14 -12.90
C CYS A 213 9.76 32.23 -12.36
N VAL A 214 9.54 32.64 -11.14
CA VAL A 214 10.24 33.73 -10.47
C VAL A 214 10.89 33.17 -9.21
N GLY A 215 12.21 33.25 -9.15
CA GLY A 215 12.98 32.79 -7.98
C GLY A 215 12.74 33.66 -6.75
N PRO A 216 13.20 33.26 -5.55
CA PRO A 216 13.13 34.07 -4.34
C PRO A 216 13.90 35.41 -4.48
N GLU A 217 13.66 36.34 -3.60
CA GLU A 217 14.41 37.58 -3.56
C GLU A 217 15.88 37.30 -3.28
N PRO A 218 16.80 37.76 -4.16
CA PRO A 218 18.23 37.50 -3.99
C PRO A 218 18.81 38.44 -2.90
N GLU A 219 20.04 38.12 -2.49
CA GLU A 219 20.86 39.03 -1.69
C GLU A 219 21.01 40.39 -2.36
N GLU A 220 21.21 41.43 -1.56
CA GLU A 220 21.28 42.84 -2.00
C GLU A 220 22.30 43.01 -3.16
N GLY A 221 21.83 43.61 -4.26
CA GLY A 221 22.65 43.89 -5.46
C GLY A 221 22.62 42.80 -6.56
N LYS A 222 21.92 41.69 -6.36
CA LYS A 222 21.70 40.68 -7.42
C LYS A 222 20.32 40.83 -8.06
N LYS A 223 20.20 40.46 -9.34
CA LYS A 223 18.88 40.40 -10.00
C LYS A 223 18.18 39.10 -9.66
N ARG A 224 16.88 39.19 -9.44
CA ARG A 224 16.00 38.04 -9.26
C ARG A 224 16.04 37.16 -10.49
N VAL A 225 16.12 35.86 -10.30
CA VAL A 225 16.14 34.88 -11.41
C VAL A 225 14.70 34.70 -11.91
N GLU A 226 14.51 34.95 -13.20
CA GLU A 226 13.24 34.77 -13.89
C GLU A 226 13.43 33.90 -15.12
N LEU A 227 12.52 32.97 -15.36
CA LEU A 227 12.52 32.15 -16.56
C LEU A 227 11.12 31.70 -16.94
N VAL A 228 10.97 31.30 -18.18
CA VAL A 228 9.70 30.78 -18.71
C VAL A 228 9.83 29.30 -18.99
N VAL A 229 8.80 28.56 -18.57
CA VAL A 229 8.59 27.14 -18.93
C VAL A 229 7.30 27.06 -19.74
N LYS A 230 7.33 26.32 -20.85
CA LYS A 230 6.21 26.13 -21.77
C LYS A 230 6.03 24.66 -22.08
N ASP A 231 4.79 24.29 -22.39
CA ASP A 231 4.43 22.95 -22.86
C ASP A 231 3.56 23.10 -24.13
N ASP A 232 4.18 22.79 -25.26
CA ASP A 232 3.55 22.98 -26.56
C ASP A 232 2.45 21.94 -26.85
N GLU A 233 2.53 20.77 -26.24
CA GLU A 233 1.51 19.72 -26.35
C GLU A 233 0.23 20.17 -25.64
N SER A 234 0.35 20.67 -24.41
CA SER A 234 -0.76 21.24 -23.66
C SER A 234 -1.32 22.49 -24.35
N GLN A 235 -0.45 23.31 -24.92
CA GLN A 235 -0.87 24.49 -25.70
C GLN A 235 -1.71 24.09 -26.93
N ALA A 236 -1.33 23.04 -27.65
CA ALA A 236 -2.08 22.57 -28.80
C ALA A 236 -3.46 22.01 -28.40
N LYS A 237 -3.57 21.44 -27.20
CA LYS A 237 -4.82 20.82 -26.71
C LYS A 237 -5.76 21.82 -26.02
N TYR A 238 -5.23 22.74 -25.24
CA TYR A 238 -6.03 23.60 -24.35
C TYR A 238 -5.82 25.10 -24.56
N GLY A 239 -4.78 25.50 -25.27
CA GLY A 239 -4.46 26.90 -25.52
C GLY A 239 -5.31 27.52 -26.60
N LEU A 240 -5.39 28.86 -26.60
CA LEU A 240 -5.93 29.59 -27.73
C LEU A 240 -4.88 29.67 -28.85
N PRO A 241 -5.29 29.70 -30.14
CA PRO A 241 -4.35 29.84 -31.23
C PRO A 241 -3.41 31.04 -31.05
N GLY A 242 -2.12 30.78 -30.98
CA GLY A 242 -1.09 31.80 -30.83
C GLY A 242 -0.96 32.43 -29.43
N ARG A 243 -1.71 31.97 -28.44
CA ARG A 243 -1.65 32.49 -27.07
C ARG A 243 -1.61 31.39 -26.03
N TYR A 244 -0.55 31.42 -25.20
CA TYR A 244 -0.42 30.52 -24.05
C TYR A 244 -1.34 30.94 -22.90
N ASN A 245 -1.82 29.96 -22.16
CA ASN A 245 -2.46 30.15 -20.86
C ASN A 245 -1.36 30.30 -19.80
N TRP A 246 -1.11 31.56 -19.39
CA TRP A 246 -0.04 31.89 -18.48
C TRP A 246 -0.42 31.68 -17.02
N GLY A 247 0.52 31.17 -16.24
CA GLY A 247 0.51 31.18 -14.79
C GLY A 247 1.82 31.79 -14.26
N ILE A 248 1.84 32.13 -12.99
CA ILE A 248 3.03 32.55 -12.26
C ILE A 248 3.36 31.45 -11.26
N TYR A 249 4.63 31.13 -11.11
CA TYR A 249 5.14 30.21 -10.12
C TYR A 249 6.30 30.81 -9.35
N GLU A 250 6.12 30.98 -8.06
CA GLU A 250 7.13 31.37 -7.10
C GLU A 250 7.34 30.21 -6.12
N PRO A 251 8.51 29.53 -6.14
CA PRO A 251 8.76 28.45 -5.20
C PRO A 251 8.89 28.98 -3.78
N GLU A 252 8.19 28.34 -2.84
CA GLU A 252 8.35 28.59 -1.41
C GLU A 252 9.71 28.03 -0.95
N THR A 253 10.74 28.87 -0.94
CA THR A 253 12.08 28.50 -0.52
C THR A 253 12.83 29.71 0.02
N GLU A 254 13.58 29.50 1.08
CA GLU A 254 14.50 30.49 1.68
C GLU A 254 15.87 30.54 0.96
N ASP A 255 16.08 29.73 -0.08
CA ASP A 255 17.34 29.64 -0.80
C ASP A 255 17.52 30.86 -1.71
N GLN A 256 18.14 31.91 -1.18
CA GLN A 256 18.45 33.16 -1.90
C GLN A 256 19.43 32.97 -3.07
N ASN A 257 20.11 31.82 -3.18
CA ASN A 257 21.02 31.48 -4.24
C ASN A 257 20.41 30.54 -5.28
N MET A 258 19.12 30.69 -5.58
CA MET A 258 18.43 29.90 -6.60
C MET A 258 19.11 29.99 -7.94
N THR A 259 19.52 28.86 -8.50
CA THR A 259 20.06 28.78 -9.86
C THR A 259 18.95 28.67 -10.92
N GLU A 260 19.20 29.19 -12.12
CA GLU A 260 18.26 29.05 -13.25
C GLU A 260 17.90 27.58 -13.52
N LYS A 261 18.90 26.68 -13.47
CA LYS A 261 18.67 25.25 -13.65
C LYS A 261 17.70 24.66 -12.64
N ARG A 262 17.86 25.03 -11.36
CA ARG A 262 16.98 24.57 -10.28
C ARG A 262 15.57 25.13 -10.43
N LEU A 263 15.45 26.45 -10.70
CA LEU A 263 14.18 27.09 -10.93
C LEU A 263 13.43 26.49 -12.14
N ARG A 264 14.15 26.17 -13.23
CA ARG A 264 13.60 25.48 -14.40
C ARG A 264 13.06 24.10 -14.05
N THR A 265 13.80 23.33 -13.26
CA THR A 265 13.35 21.99 -12.82
C THR A 265 12.07 22.09 -11.98
N LEU A 266 12.04 23.01 -11.02
CA LEU A 266 10.85 23.24 -10.17
C LEU A 266 9.67 23.74 -11.01
N GLY A 267 9.89 24.69 -11.90
CA GLY A 267 8.86 25.24 -12.79
C GLY A 267 8.30 24.18 -13.75
N THR A 268 9.16 23.30 -14.29
CA THR A 268 8.70 22.18 -15.13
C THR A 268 7.86 21.19 -14.32
N THR A 269 8.26 20.87 -13.09
CA THR A 269 7.50 20.02 -12.21
C THR A 269 6.13 20.62 -11.90
N GLU A 270 6.09 21.92 -11.64
CA GLU A 270 4.84 22.63 -11.34
C GLU A 270 3.94 22.74 -12.58
N LEU A 271 4.51 23.04 -13.75
CA LEU A 271 3.74 23.06 -15.00
C LEU A 271 3.13 21.71 -15.30
N ASN A 272 3.86 20.61 -15.05
CA ASN A 272 3.34 19.25 -15.23
C ASN A 272 2.12 18.93 -14.36
N LYS A 273 1.95 19.60 -13.22
CA LYS A 273 0.74 19.47 -12.38
C LYS A 273 -0.45 20.28 -12.92
N ARG A 274 -0.19 21.38 -13.64
CA ARG A 274 -1.20 22.36 -14.07
C ARG A 274 -1.50 22.31 -15.57
N LYS A 275 -0.79 21.50 -16.35
CA LYS A 275 -0.91 21.48 -17.81
C LYS A 275 -2.06 20.66 -18.37
N SER A 276 -2.78 19.96 -17.53
CA SER A 276 -3.92 19.11 -17.90
C SER A 276 -5.13 19.40 -17.05
N GLU A 277 -6.28 18.93 -17.51
CA GLU A 277 -7.52 18.97 -16.76
C GLU A 277 -7.39 18.30 -15.39
N VAL A 278 -8.05 18.87 -14.40
CA VAL A 278 -8.22 18.22 -13.10
C VAL A 278 -9.49 17.39 -13.14
N ILE A 279 -9.33 16.08 -13.01
CA ILE A 279 -10.46 15.16 -13.00
C ILE A 279 -10.71 14.76 -11.56
N THR A 280 -11.91 15.05 -11.07
CA THR A 280 -12.35 14.69 -9.73
C THR A 280 -13.48 13.67 -9.84
N TYR A 281 -13.44 12.67 -8.99
CA TYR A 281 -14.48 11.67 -8.86
C TYR A 281 -15.12 11.75 -7.49
N GLU A 282 -16.42 11.89 -7.46
CA GLU A 282 -17.22 11.70 -6.25
C GLU A 282 -17.82 10.30 -6.34
N VAL A 283 -17.44 9.45 -5.42
CA VAL A 283 -17.86 8.05 -5.39
C VAL A 283 -18.62 7.82 -4.10
N THR A 284 -19.84 7.33 -4.21
CA THR A 284 -20.61 6.84 -3.08
C THR A 284 -20.54 5.32 -3.11
N ALA A 285 -19.74 4.75 -2.23
CA ALA A 285 -19.67 3.30 -2.07
C ALA A 285 -20.73 2.83 -1.07
N ILE A 286 -21.37 1.73 -1.36
CA ILE A 286 -22.08 0.92 -0.37
C ILE A 286 -21.07 -0.10 0.16
N ASP A 287 -21.31 -0.56 1.37
CA ASP A 287 -20.61 -1.60 2.09
C ASP A 287 -20.11 -2.74 1.18
N ILE A 288 -18.85 -2.61 0.80
CA ILE A 288 -18.16 -3.61 -0.03
C ILE A 288 -18.06 -4.95 0.71
N GLU A 289 -18.05 -4.93 2.04
CA GLU A 289 -17.92 -6.13 2.86
C GLU A 289 -19.21 -6.98 2.90
N LYS A 290 -20.39 -6.38 2.72
CA LYS A 290 -21.66 -7.15 2.70
C LYS A 290 -21.70 -8.13 1.53
N GLU A 291 -21.12 -7.79 0.40
CA GLU A 291 -21.09 -8.66 -0.79
C GLU A 291 -19.82 -9.55 -0.84
N TYR A 292 -18.66 -9.04 -0.36
CA TYR A 292 -17.38 -9.73 -0.40
C TYR A 292 -16.86 -10.01 1.02
N LYS A 293 -17.49 -10.92 1.74
CA LYS A 293 -17.24 -11.28 3.15
C LYS A 293 -15.77 -11.64 3.51
N HIS A 294 -14.85 -11.60 2.59
CA HIS A 294 -13.47 -12.04 2.77
C HIS A 294 -12.40 -11.01 2.37
N GLU A 295 -12.80 -9.82 1.94
CA GLU A 295 -11.84 -8.80 1.49
C GLU A 295 -11.99 -7.51 2.30
N ILE A 296 -11.09 -7.32 3.25
CA ILE A 296 -10.97 -6.08 4.02
C ILE A 296 -10.35 -5.01 3.12
N VAL A 297 -11.00 -3.85 3.02
CA VAL A 297 -10.47 -2.66 2.35
C VAL A 297 -9.89 -1.75 3.41
N ASN A 298 -8.61 -1.41 3.31
CA ASN A 298 -7.95 -0.52 4.26
C ASN A 298 -7.69 0.84 3.65
N LEU A 299 -7.55 1.87 4.49
CA LEU A 299 -7.04 3.17 4.07
C LEU A 299 -5.69 3.04 3.36
N GLY A 300 -5.52 3.76 2.23
CA GLY A 300 -4.33 3.69 1.39
C GLY A 300 -4.29 2.50 0.42
N ASP A 301 -5.27 1.60 0.44
CA ASP A 301 -5.38 0.56 -0.58
C ASP A 301 -5.78 1.16 -1.92
N MET A 302 -5.19 0.63 -3.01
CA MET A 302 -5.60 0.98 -4.36
C MET A 302 -6.72 0.05 -4.80
N VAL A 303 -7.82 0.61 -5.25
CA VAL A 303 -8.96 -0.13 -5.80
C VAL A 303 -9.17 0.22 -7.27
N ARG A 304 -9.73 -0.70 -8.03
CA ARG A 304 -10.09 -0.46 -9.42
C ARG A 304 -11.60 -0.29 -9.54
N ILE A 305 -12.03 0.88 -10.03
CA ILE A 305 -13.42 1.21 -10.27
C ILE A 305 -13.69 1.01 -11.77
N LYS A 306 -14.72 0.21 -12.07
CA LYS A 306 -15.14 -0.08 -13.43
C LYS A 306 -16.59 0.38 -13.62
N ASN A 307 -16.80 1.25 -14.61
CA ASN A 307 -18.13 1.66 -14.99
C ASN A 307 -18.29 1.57 -16.52
N ARG A 308 -19.18 0.72 -16.97
CA ARG A 308 -19.47 0.49 -18.40
C ARG A 308 -20.50 1.46 -18.97
N ASP A 309 -21.25 2.18 -18.12
CA ASP A 309 -22.30 3.10 -18.53
C ASP A 309 -21.75 4.42 -19.07
N PHE A 310 -20.46 4.70 -18.82
CA PHE A 310 -19.78 5.81 -19.47
C PHE A 310 -19.40 5.48 -20.91
N THR A 311 -19.44 6.49 -21.77
CA THR A 311 -18.97 6.40 -23.15
C THR A 311 -17.78 7.32 -23.37
N PRO A 312 -16.55 6.79 -23.56
CA PRO A 312 -16.14 5.38 -23.49
C PRO A 312 -16.23 4.80 -22.07
N PRO A 313 -16.23 3.46 -21.90
CA PRO A 313 -16.23 2.82 -20.60
C PRO A 313 -15.10 3.32 -19.71
N LEU A 314 -15.40 3.60 -18.45
CA LEU A 314 -14.48 4.20 -17.51
C LEU A 314 -13.81 3.11 -16.67
N TYR A 315 -12.47 3.14 -16.65
CA TYR A 315 -11.64 2.34 -15.75
C TYR A 315 -10.75 3.28 -14.97
N VAL A 316 -10.89 3.28 -13.65
CA VAL A 316 -10.16 4.17 -12.76
C VAL A 316 -9.50 3.36 -11.66
N GLU A 317 -8.22 3.59 -11.43
CA GLU A 317 -7.57 3.21 -10.17
C GLU A 317 -7.66 4.39 -9.21
N ALA A 318 -8.13 4.13 -8.00
CA ALA A 318 -8.31 5.14 -6.97
C ALA A 318 -7.76 4.62 -5.65
N GLU A 319 -7.18 5.54 -4.85
CA GLU A 319 -6.73 5.26 -3.50
C GLU A 319 -7.89 5.49 -2.52
N VAL A 320 -8.06 4.60 -1.56
CA VAL A 320 -8.98 4.79 -0.43
C VAL A 320 -8.38 5.81 0.52
N ILE A 321 -8.93 7.02 0.53
CA ILE A 321 -8.40 8.14 1.32
C ILE A 321 -9.18 8.41 2.60
N SER A 322 -10.45 7.99 2.65
CA SER A 322 -11.26 8.15 3.86
C SER A 322 -12.14 6.93 4.11
N GLU A 323 -12.48 6.72 5.35
CA GLU A 323 -13.37 5.69 5.83
C GLU A 323 -14.30 6.29 6.89
N GLU A 324 -15.58 5.98 6.76
CA GLU A 324 -16.60 6.33 7.74
C GLU A 324 -17.31 5.04 8.16
N TYR A 325 -17.17 4.66 9.42
CA TYR A 325 -17.72 3.42 9.98
C TYR A 325 -18.71 3.72 11.08
N ASP A 326 -19.95 3.33 10.91
CA ASP A 326 -20.97 3.41 11.95
C ASP A 326 -20.94 2.17 12.85
N LEU A 327 -20.62 2.36 14.14
CA LEU A 327 -20.53 1.28 15.12
C LEU A 327 -21.88 0.58 15.38
N ILE A 328 -23.01 1.24 15.10
CA ILE A 328 -24.33 0.71 15.36
C ILE A 328 -24.84 -0.14 14.18
N SER A 329 -24.92 0.47 13.01
CA SER A 329 -25.38 -0.22 11.79
C SER A 329 -24.34 -1.19 11.24
N LYS A 330 -23.05 -1.00 11.55
CA LYS A 330 -21.89 -1.69 10.98
C LYS A 330 -21.70 -1.36 9.50
N ASP A 331 -22.25 -0.26 9.02
CA ASP A 331 -22.05 0.21 7.68
C ASP A 331 -20.72 0.93 7.55
N VAL A 332 -20.03 0.71 6.42
CA VAL A 332 -18.77 1.37 6.10
C VAL A 332 -18.93 2.15 4.80
N THR A 333 -18.52 3.39 4.80
CA THR A 333 -18.46 4.23 3.60
C THR A 333 -17.02 4.63 3.35
N TYR A 334 -16.54 4.41 2.11
CA TYR A 334 -15.19 4.77 1.71
C TYR A 334 -15.20 5.97 0.77
N GLY A 335 -14.29 6.91 1.03
CA GLY A 335 -13.96 7.99 0.11
C GLY A 335 -12.70 7.66 -0.69
N PHE A 336 -12.69 8.07 -1.95
CA PHE A 336 -11.60 7.75 -2.87
C PHE A 336 -10.94 9.02 -3.40
N GLY A 337 -9.62 8.97 -3.56
CA GLY A 337 -8.82 10.05 -4.13
C GLY A 337 -7.70 9.51 -5.01
N THR A 338 -6.84 10.42 -5.50
CA THR A 338 -5.68 10.07 -6.33
C THR A 338 -6.05 9.17 -7.52
N TYR A 339 -6.96 9.65 -8.36
CA TYR A 339 -7.51 8.90 -9.47
C TYR A 339 -6.56 8.81 -10.65
N LYS A 340 -6.49 7.62 -11.26
CA LYS A 340 -5.78 7.39 -12.51
C LYS A 340 -6.69 6.68 -13.51
N GLU A 341 -7.06 7.37 -14.57
CA GLU A 341 -7.83 6.79 -15.67
C GLU A 341 -6.96 5.88 -16.55
N PHE A 342 -7.56 4.79 -17.02
CA PHE A 342 -6.94 3.87 -17.95
C PHE A 342 -7.90 3.62 -19.13
N LYS A 343 -7.33 3.52 -20.31
CA LYS A 343 -8.05 2.93 -21.46
C LYS A 343 -7.96 1.40 -21.35
N GLU A 344 -8.96 0.70 -21.85
CA GLU A 344 -8.95 -0.77 -21.85
C GLU A 344 -7.70 -1.35 -22.55
N SER A 345 -7.24 -0.70 -23.63
CA SER A 345 -5.98 -1.03 -24.32
C SER A 345 -4.76 -0.94 -23.42
N ASP A 346 -4.70 0.05 -22.53
CA ASP A 346 -3.56 0.28 -21.65
C ASP A 346 -3.53 -0.74 -20.52
N LEU A 347 -4.69 -1.18 -20.04
CA LEU A 347 -4.82 -2.26 -19.08
C LEU A 347 -4.30 -3.58 -19.64
N ARG A 348 -4.68 -3.94 -20.88
CA ARG A 348 -4.18 -5.14 -21.56
C ARG A 348 -2.67 -5.09 -21.75
N SER A 349 -2.14 -3.98 -22.26
CA SER A 349 -0.70 -3.81 -22.45
C SER A 349 0.10 -3.77 -21.13
N SER A 350 -0.48 -3.30 -20.04
CA SER A 350 0.10 -3.34 -18.71
C SER A 350 0.13 -4.76 -18.12
N PHE A 351 -0.93 -5.52 -18.37
CA PHE A 351 -1.02 -6.92 -17.96
C PHE A 351 0.01 -7.79 -18.70
N ASP A 352 0.11 -7.61 -20.03
CA ASP A 352 1.09 -8.32 -20.84
C ASP A 352 2.53 -8.02 -20.42
N ARG A 353 2.85 -6.74 -20.14
CA ARG A 353 4.17 -6.35 -19.62
C ARG A 353 4.47 -6.97 -18.25
N LYS A 354 3.49 -7.09 -17.36
CA LYS A 354 3.65 -7.76 -16.05
C LYS A 354 3.88 -9.25 -16.22
N LEU A 355 3.15 -9.89 -17.13
CA LEU A 355 3.36 -11.31 -17.46
C LEU A 355 4.77 -11.56 -18.03
N ASP A 356 5.24 -10.71 -18.93
CA ASP A 356 6.57 -10.82 -19.50
C ASP A 356 7.67 -10.57 -18.44
N ALA A 357 7.48 -9.62 -17.55
CA ALA A 357 8.39 -9.39 -16.42
C ALA A 357 8.44 -10.58 -15.44
N ILE A 358 7.31 -11.24 -15.19
CA ILE A 358 7.26 -12.46 -14.37
C ILE A 358 7.96 -13.61 -15.11
N ARG A 359 7.73 -13.78 -16.42
CA ARG A 359 8.40 -14.76 -17.26
C ARG A 359 9.92 -14.55 -17.26
N GLN A 360 10.39 -13.30 -17.39
CA GLN A 360 11.80 -12.98 -17.31
C GLN A 360 12.39 -13.33 -15.93
N LYS A 361 11.74 -12.91 -14.84
CA LYS A 361 12.21 -13.25 -13.48
C LYS A 361 12.27 -14.75 -13.23
N VAL A 362 11.32 -15.49 -13.72
CA VAL A 362 11.33 -16.97 -13.64
C VAL A 362 12.51 -17.53 -14.42
N ASN A 363 12.73 -17.08 -15.67
CA ASN A 363 13.84 -17.52 -16.49
C ASN A 363 15.20 -17.13 -15.88
N ASP A 364 15.35 -15.93 -15.33
CA ASP A 364 16.58 -15.47 -14.66
C ASP A 364 16.88 -16.29 -13.40
N ASN A 365 15.86 -16.63 -12.60
CA ASN A 365 16.03 -17.52 -11.45
C ASN A 365 16.44 -18.92 -11.86
N PHE A 366 15.88 -19.48 -12.94
CA PHE A 366 16.32 -20.78 -13.47
C PHE A 366 17.74 -20.76 -14.00
N SER A 367 18.15 -19.67 -14.66
CA SER A 367 19.53 -19.48 -15.12
C SER A 367 20.51 -19.40 -13.96
N ASN A 368 20.18 -18.68 -12.91
CA ASN A 368 21.02 -18.52 -11.72
C ASN A 368 21.16 -19.86 -10.94
N VAL A 369 20.08 -20.61 -10.78
CA VAL A 369 20.13 -21.94 -10.14
C VAL A 369 21.01 -22.90 -10.93
N ASN A 370 20.90 -22.92 -12.26
CA ASN A 370 21.76 -23.73 -13.12
C ASN A 370 23.24 -23.33 -13.04
N THR A 371 23.53 -22.03 -12.89
CA THR A 371 24.89 -21.52 -12.74
C THR A 371 25.48 -21.88 -11.39
N ILE A 372 24.73 -21.70 -10.30
CA ILE A 372 25.14 -22.06 -8.93
C ILE A 372 25.38 -23.57 -8.80
N VAL A 373 24.52 -24.38 -9.39
CA VAL A 373 24.69 -25.85 -9.39
C VAL A 373 25.92 -26.25 -10.21
N LYS A 374 26.18 -25.63 -11.37
CA LYS A 374 27.39 -25.88 -12.16
C LYS A 374 28.67 -25.46 -11.43
N GLU A 375 28.68 -24.29 -10.80
CA GLU A 375 29.83 -23.77 -10.07
C GLU A 375 30.12 -24.59 -8.81
N SER A 376 29.10 -24.99 -8.07
CA SER A 376 29.24 -25.87 -6.91
C SER A 376 29.77 -27.25 -7.28
N LEU A 377 29.26 -27.85 -8.36
CA LEU A 377 29.73 -29.13 -8.88
C LEU A 377 31.17 -29.03 -9.42
N GLN A 378 31.55 -27.90 -10.06
CA GLN A 378 32.94 -27.71 -10.50
C GLN A 378 33.91 -27.52 -9.33
N GLY A 379 33.50 -26.83 -8.27
CA GLY A 379 34.29 -26.65 -7.05
C GLY A 379 34.52 -27.95 -6.31
N GLU A 380 33.49 -28.78 -6.18
CA GLU A 380 33.62 -30.12 -5.55
C GLU A 380 34.45 -31.05 -6.41
N LEU A 381 34.28 -31.05 -7.73
CA LEU A 381 35.10 -31.87 -8.65
C LEU A 381 36.59 -31.53 -8.54
N GLN A 382 37.00 -30.27 -8.49
CA GLN A 382 38.40 -29.87 -8.30
C GLN A 382 38.99 -30.32 -6.96
N TYR A 383 38.19 -30.33 -5.89
CA TYR A 383 38.64 -30.81 -4.58
C TYR A 383 38.86 -32.33 -4.57
N PHE A 384 38.03 -33.09 -5.29
CA PHE A 384 38.07 -34.55 -5.36
C PHE A 384 39.00 -35.11 -6.45
N GLU A 385 39.38 -34.33 -7.48
CA GLU A 385 40.29 -34.77 -8.55
C GLU A 385 41.65 -35.28 -8.01
N ARG A 386 42.06 -34.86 -6.83
CA ARG A 386 43.32 -35.33 -6.18
C ARG A 386 43.23 -36.68 -5.48
N LYS A 387 42.05 -37.24 -5.29
CA LYS A 387 41.83 -38.49 -4.54
C LYS A 387 40.92 -39.51 -5.25
N ILE A 388 40.43 -39.18 -6.44
CA ILE A 388 39.46 -40.01 -7.17
C ILE A 388 40.14 -40.57 -8.40
N LEU A 389 40.09 -41.90 -8.56
CA LEU A 389 40.54 -42.55 -9.78
C LEU A 389 39.50 -42.34 -10.89
N LYS A 390 39.90 -41.78 -12.03
CA LYS A 390 39.03 -41.54 -13.16
C LYS A 390 39.27 -42.55 -14.27
N GLY A 391 38.22 -43.16 -14.76
CA GLY A 391 38.34 -44.15 -15.86
C GLY A 391 37.00 -44.67 -16.33
N ASN A 392 37.02 -45.29 -17.53
CA ASN A 392 35.84 -45.90 -18.14
C ASN A 392 35.58 -47.33 -17.59
N THR A 393 36.56 -47.89 -16.88
CA THR A 393 36.50 -49.20 -16.26
C THR A 393 36.79 -49.09 -14.76
N PRO A 394 36.18 -49.93 -13.90
CA PRO A 394 36.48 -49.93 -12.49
C PRO A 394 37.97 -50.17 -12.24
N PRO A 395 38.58 -49.49 -11.24
CA PRO A 395 39.96 -49.76 -10.81
C PRO A 395 40.17 -51.20 -10.36
N ASP A 396 41.33 -51.74 -10.69
CA ASP A 396 41.76 -53.09 -10.25
C ASP A 396 42.13 -53.05 -8.77
N ASN A 397 41.78 -54.11 -8.02
CA ASN A 397 42.04 -54.29 -6.58
C ASN A 397 41.53 -53.11 -5.70
N PRO A 398 40.24 -52.78 -5.75
CA PRO A 398 39.70 -51.69 -4.99
C PRO A 398 39.69 -52.00 -3.49
N VAL A 399 39.98 -51.01 -2.67
CA VAL A 399 39.83 -51.07 -1.21
C VAL A 399 38.57 -50.32 -0.76
N ASN A 400 38.01 -50.67 0.38
CA ASN A 400 36.85 -49.93 0.90
C ASN A 400 37.15 -48.44 0.99
N ASP A 401 36.17 -47.62 0.67
CA ASP A 401 36.21 -46.15 0.58
C ASP A 401 37.01 -45.59 -0.62
N LEU A 402 37.51 -46.42 -1.50
CA LEU A 402 38.08 -45.94 -2.77
C LEU A 402 36.96 -45.28 -3.62
N LEU A 403 37.28 -44.10 -4.13
CA LEU A 403 36.37 -43.35 -5.00
C LEU A 403 36.83 -43.51 -6.46
N TRP A 404 35.88 -43.79 -7.33
CA TRP A 404 36.06 -43.90 -8.76
C TRP A 404 35.05 -43.05 -9.50
N LEU A 405 35.55 -42.13 -10.34
CA LEU A 405 34.73 -41.40 -11.27
C LEU A 405 34.55 -42.20 -12.55
N ASP A 406 33.42 -42.83 -12.67
CA ASP A 406 33.01 -43.63 -13.81
C ASP A 406 32.67 -42.70 -14.99
N THR A 407 33.47 -42.74 -16.02
CA THR A 407 33.30 -41.94 -17.25
C THR A 407 32.87 -42.80 -18.44
N SER A 408 32.34 -44.00 -18.20
CA SER A 408 31.85 -44.91 -19.24
C SER A 408 30.69 -44.32 -20.05
N ASN A 409 29.88 -43.47 -19.41
CA ASN A 409 28.85 -42.72 -20.08
C ASN A 409 29.39 -41.32 -20.51
N PRO A 410 29.48 -41.03 -21.84
CA PRO A 410 30.07 -39.78 -22.33
C PRO A 410 29.22 -38.51 -21.96
N LYS A 411 27.98 -38.69 -21.53
CA LYS A 411 27.09 -37.57 -21.17
C LYS A 411 27.10 -37.26 -19.68
N VAL A 412 27.36 -38.24 -18.82
CA VAL A 412 27.28 -38.08 -17.36
C VAL A 412 28.36 -38.91 -16.71
N SER A 413 29.22 -38.33 -15.93
CA SER A 413 30.21 -39.03 -15.10
C SER A 413 29.61 -39.29 -13.72
N VAL A 414 29.71 -40.52 -13.23
CA VAL A 414 29.12 -40.97 -11.98
C VAL A 414 30.23 -41.26 -10.97
N LEU A 415 30.16 -40.61 -9.78
CA LEU A 415 31.07 -40.95 -8.68
C LEU A 415 30.57 -42.21 -7.99
N ARG A 416 31.47 -43.21 -7.90
CA ARG A 416 31.21 -44.47 -7.19
C ARG A 416 32.18 -44.63 -6.04
N ARG A 417 31.72 -45.24 -4.97
CA ARG A 417 32.52 -45.61 -3.80
C ARG A 417 32.53 -47.15 -3.70
N TYR A 418 33.71 -47.72 -3.51
CA TYR A 418 33.82 -49.15 -3.26
C TYR A 418 33.51 -49.47 -1.78
N TRP A 419 32.59 -50.37 -1.54
CA TRP A 419 32.21 -50.80 -0.21
C TRP A 419 31.71 -52.25 -0.20
N ASN A 420 32.29 -53.05 0.68
CA ASN A 420 31.94 -54.49 0.84
C ASN A 420 31.87 -55.30 -0.45
N GLY A 421 32.81 -55.09 -1.37
CA GLY A 421 32.89 -55.89 -2.58
C GLY A 421 32.15 -55.29 -3.79
N GLU A 422 31.45 -54.21 -3.62
CA GLU A 422 30.65 -53.59 -4.68
C GLU A 422 30.93 -52.10 -4.86
N TRP A 423 30.73 -51.58 -6.09
CA TRP A 423 30.80 -50.18 -6.44
C TRP A 423 29.45 -49.52 -6.25
N ILE A 424 29.26 -48.78 -5.15
CA ILE A 424 28.03 -48.08 -4.80
C ILE A 424 28.06 -46.69 -5.40
N LYS A 425 26.95 -46.25 -6.02
CA LYS A 425 26.77 -44.86 -6.45
C LYS A 425 26.90 -43.89 -5.29
N SER A 426 27.76 -42.90 -5.44
CA SER A 426 27.99 -41.83 -4.45
C SER A 426 27.67 -40.42 -5.00
N SER A 427 27.32 -40.29 -6.29
CA SER A 427 26.81 -39.06 -6.86
C SER A 427 25.47 -39.32 -7.55
N ALA A 428 24.66 -38.30 -7.58
CA ALA A 428 23.41 -38.31 -8.33
C ALA A 428 23.70 -38.37 -9.84
N GLU A 429 23.00 -39.22 -10.54
CA GLU A 429 23.06 -39.35 -12.00
C GLU A 429 21.91 -38.54 -12.64
N ASN A 430 20.85 -38.36 -11.90
CA ASN A 430 19.67 -37.61 -12.33
C ASN A 430 19.04 -36.84 -11.15
N ALA A 431 18.13 -35.98 -11.45
CA ALA A 431 17.49 -35.08 -10.45
C ALA A 431 16.77 -35.88 -9.34
N SER A 432 16.23 -37.04 -9.64
CA SER A 432 15.52 -37.91 -8.67
C SER A 432 16.44 -38.47 -7.59
N ASP A 433 17.72 -38.69 -7.89
CA ASP A 433 18.70 -39.23 -6.94
C ASP A 433 18.99 -38.27 -5.78
N VAL A 434 18.73 -36.95 -5.97
CA VAL A 434 18.88 -35.89 -4.95
C VAL A 434 17.54 -35.40 -4.44
N GLY A 435 16.45 -36.04 -4.79
CA GLY A 435 15.10 -35.58 -4.41
C GLY A 435 14.66 -34.30 -5.11
N ALA A 436 15.39 -33.88 -6.14
CA ALA A 436 15.02 -32.71 -6.95
C ALA A 436 14.03 -33.14 -8.04
N VAL A 437 13.08 -32.23 -8.32
CA VAL A 437 12.18 -32.44 -9.46
C VAL A 437 12.89 -32.16 -10.78
N THR A 438 12.65 -33.01 -11.78
CA THR A 438 13.16 -32.78 -13.12
C THR A 438 12.49 -31.51 -13.72
N GLN A 439 13.15 -30.91 -14.71
CA GLN A 439 12.57 -29.75 -15.42
C GLN A 439 11.20 -30.11 -16.02
N GLU A 440 11.01 -31.32 -16.50
CA GLU A 440 9.73 -31.81 -17.02
C GLU A 440 8.68 -31.94 -15.92
N GLN A 441 9.06 -32.42 -14.72
CA GLN A 441 8.14 -32.51 -13.58
C GLN A 441 7.75 -31.14 -13.05
N ALA A 442 8.70 -30.17 -12.99
CA ALA A 442 8.42 -28.80 -12.62
C ALA A 442 7.48 -28.14 -13.64
N MET A 443 7.76 -28.28 -14.95
CA MET A 443 6.89 -27.77 -16.00
C MET A 443 5.50 -28.43 -15.98
N TYR A 444 5.40 -29.72 -15.70
CA TYR A 444 4.12 -30.41 -15.56
C TYR A 444 3.32 -29.90 -14.35
N SER A 445 3.98 -29.65 -13.24
CA SER A 445 3.36 -29.06 -12.05
C SER A 445 2.84 -27.64 -12.33
N ASP A 446 3.62 -26.81 -13.00
CA ASP A 446 3.23 -25.45 -13.38
C ASP A 446 2.10 -25.43 -14.40
N LEU A 447 2.15 -26.35 -15.40
CA LEU A 447 1.07 -26.54 -16.35
C LEU A 447 -0.21 -27.01 -15.67
N SER A 448 -0.11 -27.94 -14.73
CA SER A 448 -1.25 -28.43 -13.95
C SER A 448 -1.87 -27.34 -13.11
N ASN A 449 -1.06 -26.53 -12.41
CA ASN A 449 -1.52 -25.38 -11.63
C ASN A 449 -2.18 -24.31 -12.52
N THR A 450 -1.58 -24.05 -13.68
CA THR A 450 -2.14 -23.12 -14.67
C THR A 450 -3.48 -23.62 -15.22
N PHE A 451 -3.59 -24.91 -15.52
CA PHE A 451 -4.82 -25.54 -15.97
C PHE A 451 -5.92 -25.47 -14.91
N VAL A 452 -5.60 -25.74 -13.64
CA VAL A 452 -6.56 -25.62 -12.52
C VAL A 452 -7.05 -24.18 -12.39
N ASN A 453 -6.13 -23.22 -12.43
CA ASN A 453 -6.47 -21.79 -12.35
C ASN A 453 -7.36 -21.35 -13.54
N LEU A 454 -7.04 -21.77 -14.76
CA LEU A 454 -7.85 -21.50 -15.94
C LEU A 454 -9.24 -22.15 -15.85
N THR A 455 -9.32 -23.36 -15.31
CA THR A 455 -10.60 -24.07 -15.12
C THR A 455 -11.46 -23.34 -14.09
N VAL A 456 -10.86 -22.85 -12.99
CA VAL A 456 -11.58 -22.04 -11.99
C VAL A 456 -12.06 -20.71 -12.58
N GLN A 457 -11.22 -20.03 -13.36
CA GLN A 457 -11.60 -18.78 -14.03
C GLN A 457 -12.70 -19.01 -15.08
N HIS A 458 -12.61 -20.08 -15.86
CA HIS A 458 -13.65 -20.46 -16.81
C HIS A 458 -14.98 -20.76 -16.11
N SER A 459 -14.94 -21.50 -14.99
CA SER A 459 -16.16 -21.82 -14.23
C SER A 459 -16.79 -20.54 -13.63
N ARG A 460 -15.98 -19.58 -13.17
CA ARG A 460 -16.49 -18.27 -12.73
C ARG A 460 -17.11 -17.49 -13.86
N LEU A 461 -16.43 -17.40 -15.01
CA LEU A 461 -16.95 -16.73 -16.20
C LEU A 461 -18.27 -17.34 -16.69
N MET A 462 -18.38 -18.67 -16.70
CA MET A 462 -19.60 -19.37 -17.07
C MET A 462 -20.73 -19.13 -16.07
N HIS A 463 -20.40 -19.08 -14.76
CA HIS A 463 -21.37 -18.73 -13.72
C HIS A 463 -21.86 -17.29 -13.89
N ASP A 464 -20.94 -16.34 -14.05
CA ASP A 464 -21.25 -14.92 -14.23
C ASP A 464 -22.06 -14.68 -15.52
N ALA A 465 -21.73 -15.39 -16.61
CA ALA A 465 -22.51 -15.37 -17.84
C ALA A 465 -23.92 -15.96 -17.67
N SER A 466 -24.05 -17.06 -16.92
CA SER A 466 -25.35 -17.66 -16.59
C SER A 466 -26.21 -16.72 -15.76
N VAL A 467 -25.64 -16.11 -14.72
CA VAL A 467 -26.32 -15.12 -13.87
C VAL A 467 -26.71 -13.88 -14.69
N ALA A 468 -25.84 -13.43 -15.60
CA ALA A 468 -26.17 -12.33 -16.51
C ALA A 468 -27.30 -12.67 -17.48
N LEU A 469 -27.36 -13.89 -17.99
CA LEU A 469 -28.42 -14.37 -18.88
C LEU A 469 -29.76 -14.59 -18.16
N GLU A 470 -29.75 -14.92 -16.89
CA GLU A 470 -30.96 -15.08 -16.06
C GLU A 470 -31.46 -13.74 -15.49
N SER A 471 -30.71 -12.65 -15.65
CA SER A 471 -31.10 -11.32 -15.19
C SER A 471 -32.26 -10.76 -16.00
N GLU A 472 -33.36 -10.37 -15.33
CA GLU A 472 -34.53 -9.73 -15.95
C GLU A 472 -34.22 -8.37 -16.63
N TYR A 473 -33.01 -7.85 -16.48
CA TYR A 473 -32.57 -6.56 -17.02
C TYR A 473 -31.81 -6.66 -18.36
N LEU A 474 -31.56 -7.86 -18.87
CA LEU A 474 -30.97 -8.03 -20.21
C LEU A 474 -32.07 -7.92 -21.28
N VAL A 475 -32.26 -6.72 -21.82
CA VAL A 475 -33.22 -6.41 -22.86
C VAL A 475 -32.67 -6.66 -24.27
N ASP A 476 -31.40 -7.03 -24.43
CA ASP A 476 -30.76 -7.15 -25.73
C ASP A 476 -30.44 -8.61 -26.07
N THR A 477 -31.15 -9.09 -27.10
CA THR A 477 -31.08 -10.47 -27.62
C THR A 477 -29.81 -10.74 -28.45
N ASP A 478 -28.89 -9.77 -28.56
CA ASP A 478 -27.71 -9.89 -29.43
C ASP A 478 -26.48 -10.48 -28.74
N ILE A 479 -26.56 -10.82 -27.45
CA ILE A 479 -25.51 -11.56 -26.76
C ILE A 479 -25.89 -13.04 -26.68
N LYS A 480 -25.97 -13.68 -27.82
CA LYS A 480 -25.87 -15.14 -27.88
C LYS A 480 -24.39 -15.47 -28.00
N VAL A 481 -23.85 -16.03 -26.95
CA VAL A 481 -22.54 -16.74 -26.99
C VAL A 481 -22.83 -18.06 -27.70
N GLU A 482 -22.34 -18.23 -28.94
CA GLU A 482 -22.20 -19.53 -29.59
C GLU A 482 -21.13 -20.38 -28.90
#